data_b0ff10fd38027d653fb68b582f2eb3e1
#
_entry.id   b0ff10fd38027d653fb68b582f2eb3e1
#
_cell.length_a   1.000
_cell.length_b   1.000
_cell.length_c   1.000
_cell.angle_alpha   90.00
_cell.angle_beta   90.00
_cell.angle_gamma   90.00
#
_symmetry.space_group_name_H-M   'P 1'
#
loop_
_entity.id
_entity.type
_entity.pdbx_description
1 polymer ?
#
loop_
_entity_poly.entity_id
_entity_poly.type
_entity_poly.pdbx_seq_one_letter_code
_entity_poly.pdbx_strand_id
1 'polypeptide(L)'
;MNMSDRHLAELVVDLDAIAHNVRVFQEAAAPAGVMAVVKADAYNHGVDVVAPAMLDAGVEQLGVATLGEALHLRGSLNDLGERYHSTPITAWMWMPGDELADVFAAGITVGVPSLAHAKSLVEQAERALRETQVSAPVRASLMVDTGLSRSGVSPAEWQQTVELLAAHTDCVDITGVMSHMASADEPQSEANDLQATRFAQAIEFCRNHGLPVPCNHIANTPATLNRPDLAYELVRPGVGLYGIDPAGAGVELRPAMTLRARVITTRVVPKGEGVSYSHTWRAQRDTRTAVVALGYADGLPRSVSGKMQVTINGKVYPQIGRVCMDQIVVELGPADDTEAETSAVQPGDWAVIFGEVGTSIDEFAELAGTISYEVLTMPRGPRIARVFRGGKPDFSGDGSRTVATADDMRHLGEQLGAQLEAGTVVVLSGPLGAGKTTLTQGLAAGLGVKGRVQSPTFTIVRTHRAGQRGIGLLHMDAYRLLGADVDEGIEPGRHIDRNEVLDALESLDIDADIDDVVVVAEWGRGVVEPLSDKVLDVQIDRGSVSGAADAASEIRTVTWHWG
;
A
#
# COMPACT_ATOMS: atom_id res chain seq x y z
N MET A 1 -25.18 13.21 -1.75
CA MET A 1 -24.40 11.96 -1.66
C MET A 1 -25.20 10.90 -2.38
N ASN A 2 -24.73 10.47 -3.53
CA ASN A 2 -25.39 9.43 -4.32
C ASN A 2 -25.36 8.09 -3.58
N MET A 3 -26.40 7.25 -3.75
CA MET A 3 -26.46 5.94 -3.10
C MET A 3 -25.31 4.99 -3.53
N SER A 4 -24.69 5.25 -4.69
CA SER A 4 -23.50 4.54 -5.19
C SER A 4 -22.23 4.73 -4.35
N ASP A 5 -22.14 5.78 -3.55
CA ASP A 5 -20.93 6.16 -2.80
C ASP A 5 -20.95 5.69 -1.33
N ARG A 6 -21.96 4.91 -0.93
CA ARG A 6 -22.09 4.39 0.44
C ARG A 6 -21.74 2.91 0.50
N HIS A 7 -20.46 2.62 0.66
CA HIS A 7 -20.06 1.25 0.99
C HIS A 7 -20.48 0.89 2.41
N LEU A 8 -21.09 -0.29 2.56
CA LEU A 8 -21.48 -0.84 3.87
C LEU A 8 -20.30 -1.52 4.58
N ALA A 9 -19.34 -2.02 3.82
CA ALA A 9 -18.10 -2.60 4.35
C ALA A 9 -16.91 -2.15 3.51
N GLU A 10 -15.77 -1.98 4.17
CA GLU A 10 -14.53 -1.55 3.54
C GLU A 10 -13.35 -2.39 4.03
N LEU A 11 -12.47 -2.72 3.08
CA LEU A 11 -11.14 -3.20 3.31
C LEU A 11 -10.18 -2.03 3.07
N VAL A 12 -9.74 -1.40 4.14
CA VAL A 12 -8.80 -0.27 4.06
C VAL A 12 -7.40 -0.81 3.98
N VAL A 13 -6.65 -0.41 2.95
CA VAL A 13 -5.25 -0.78 2.71
C VAL A 13 -4.37 0.45 2.88
N ASP A 14 -3.41 0.36 3.79
CA ASP A 14 -2.46 1.43 4.11
C ASP A 14 -1.15 1.25 3.34
N LEU A 15 -0.95 2.06 2.32
CA LEU A 15 0.26 2.02 1.48
C LEU A 15 1.51 2.58 2.20
N ASP A 16 1.32 3.47 3.18
CA ASP A 16 2.44 3.98 3.98
C ASP A 16 2.95 2.90 4.96
N ALA A 17 2.05 2.07 5.50
CA ALA A 17 2.40 0.89 6.28
C ALA A 17 3.18 -0.11 5.42
N ILE A 18 2.74 -0.38 4.19
CA ILE A 18 3.44 -1.24 3.23
C ILE A 18 4.84 -0.69 2.94
N ALA A 19 4.97 0.60 2.63
CA ALA A 19 6.27 1.22 2.35
C ALA A 19 7.21 1.19 3.58
N HIS A 20 6.67 1.34 4.79
CA HIS A 20 7.42 1.16 6.03
C HIS A 20 7.94 -0.29 6.16
N ASN A 21 7.07 -1.27 5.97
CA ASN A 21 7.43 -2.69 6.08
C ASN A 21 8.48 -3.08 5.04
N VAL A 22 8.38 -2.57 3.80
CA VAL A 22 9.42 -2.78 2.77
C VAL A 22 10.78 -2.32 3.28
N ARG A 23 10.89 -1.12 3.87
CA ARG A 23 12.18 -0.62 4.42
C ARG A 23 12.73 -1.51 5.52
N VAL A 24 11.87 -2.00 6.44
CA VAL A 24 12.29 -2.94 7.49
C VAL A 24 12.91 -4.19 6.88
N PHE A 25 12.30 -4.75 5.82
CA PHE A 25 12.84 -5.94 5.15
C PHE A 25 14.10 -5.65 4.34
N GLN A 26 14.24 -4.48 3.73
CA GLN A 26 15.48 -4.05 3.06
C GLN A 26 16.64 -3.93 4.06
N GLU A 27 16.38 -3.32 5.22
CA GLU A 27 17.40 -3.20 6.28
C GLU A 27 17.80 -4.57 6.84
N ALA A 28 16.83 -5.46 7.08
CA ALA A 28 17.08 -6.81 7.59
C ALA A 28 17.81 -7.71 6.58
N ALA A 29 17.58 -7.52 5.28
CA ALA A 29 18.15 -8.33 4.22
C ALA A 29 19.51 -7.82 3.73
N ALA A 30 19.88 -6.58 4.02
CA ALA A 30 21.07 -5.95 3.44
C ALA A 30 22.35 -6.79 3.61
N PRO A 31 23.16 -7.01 2.57
CA PRO A 31 23.14 -6.38 1.24
C PRO A 31 22.26 -7.09 0.19
N ALA A 32 21.49 -8.12 0.55
CA ALA A 32 20.63 -8.84 -0.38
C ALA A 32 19.45 -7.98 -0.83
N GLY A 33 18.98 -8.22 -2.06
CA GLY A 33 17.78 -7.59 -2.60
C GLY A 33 16.48 -8.17 -2.02
N VAL A 34 15.36 -7.50 -2.30
CA VAL A 34 14.02 -7.92 -1.87
C VAL A 34 13.13 -8.23 -3.06
N MET A 35 12.65 -9.48 -3.14
CA MET A 35 11.52 -9.87 -3.99
C MET A 35 10.24 -9.81 -3.17
N ALA A 36 9.35 -8.87 -3.45
CA ALA A 36 8.05 -8.83 -2.80
C ALA A 36 7.13 -9.93 -3.34
N VAL A 37 6.59 -10.75 -2.44
CA VAL A 37 5.61 -11.78 -2.81
C VAL A 37 4.20 -11.17 -2.79
N VAL A 38 3.64 -10.98 -4.00
CA VAL A 38 2.35 -10.30 -4.24
C VAL A 38 1.27 -11.23 -4.82
N LYS A 39 1.42 -12.54 -4.64
CA LYS A 39 0.42 -13.55 -5.04
C LYS A 39 -0.93 -13.35 -4.35
N ALA A 40 -1.98 -13.96 -4.86
CA ALA A 40 -3.35 -13.89 -4.33
C ALA A 40 -3.82 -12.43 -4.17
N ASP A 41 -3.66 -11.64 -5.24
CA ASP A 41 -4.01 -10.23 -5.28
C ASP A 41 -3.31 -9.43 -4.16
N ALA A 42 -1.97 -9.63 -4.03
CA ALA A 42 -1.15 -9.07 -2.96
C ALA A 42 -1.70 -9.42 -1.56
N TYR A 43 -1.97 -10.71 -1.30
CA TYR A 43 -2.65 -11.18 -0.08
C TYR A 43 -3.97 -10.44 0.16
N ASN A 44 -4.75 -10.26 -0.91
CA ASN A 44 -6.03 -9.54 -0.94
C ASN A 44 -5.93 -8.02 -0.67
N HIS A 45 -4.74 -7.42 -0.79
CA HIS A 45 -4.56 -5.98 -0.63
C HIS A 45 -4.74 -5.19 -1.94
N GLY A 46 -4.85 -5.86 -3.11
CA GLY A 46 -5.01 -5.21 -4.41
C GLY A 46 -3.69 -5.00 -5.13
N VAL A 47 -3.30 -6.01 -5.93
CA VAL A 47 -1.97 -6.08 -6.55
C VAL A 47 -1.67 -4.90 -7.46
N ASP A 48 -2.67 -4.38 -8.18
CA ASP A 48 -2.51 -3.29 -9.15
C ASP A 48 -2.09 -1.95 -8.51
N VAL A 49 -2.39 -1.77 -7.21
CA VAL A 49 -2.00 -0.58 -6.44
C VAL A 49 -0.81 -0.87 -5.52
N VAL A 50 -0.81 -2.06 -4.90
CA VAL A 50 0.21 -2.42 -3.90
C VAL A 50 1.56 -2.73 -4.54
N ALA A 51 1.60 -3.42 -5.68
CA ALA A 51 2.88 -3.76 -6.33
C ALA A 51 3.66 -2.51 -6.78
N PRO A 52 3.05 -1.51 -7.46
CA PRO A 52 3.72 -0.24 -7.75
C PRO A 52 4.20 0.48 -6.48
N ALA A 53 3.39 0.50 -5.41
CA ALA A 53 3.78 1.14 -4.16
C ALA A 53 5.01 0.46 -3.51
N MET A 54 5.10 -0.88 -3.57
CA MET A 54 6.28 -1.63 -3.11
C MET A 54 7.51 -1.34 -3.97
N LEU A 55 7.36 -1.27 -5.29
CA LEU A 55 8.45 -0.90 -6.23
C LEU A 55 8.93 0.53 -5.96
N ASP A 56 8.03 1.47 -5.74
CA ASP A 56 8.35 2.85 -5.38
C ASP A 56 9.04 2.96 -4.01
N ALA A 57 8.81 2.01 -3.11
CA ALA A 57 9.52 1.88 -1.85
C ALA A 57 10.89 1.19 -1.98
N GLY A 58 11.26 0.72 -3.18
CA GLY A 58 12.59 0.18 -3.50
C GLY A 58 12.68 -1.34 -3.55
N VAL A 59 11.57 -2.05 -3.69
CA VAL A 59 11.57 -3.49 -4.00
C VAL A 59 12.13 -3.70 -5.42
N GLU A 60 12.98 -4.70 -5.60
CA GLU A 60 13.69 -4.93 -6.88
C GLU A 60 12.98 -5.92 -7.78
N GLN A 61 12.22 -6.87 -7.21
CA GLN A 61 11.55 -7.94 -7.94
C GLN A 61 10.19 -8.26 -7.33
N LEU A 62 9.30 -8.82 -8.15
CA LEU A 62 7.98 -9.28 -7.71
C LEU A 62 7.84 -10.79 -7.90
N GLY A 63 7.20 -11.44 -6.94
CA GLY A 63 6.95 -12.88 -6.98
C GLY A 63 5.46 -13.20 -6.87
N VAL A 64 4.94 -14.03 -7.80
CA VAL A 64 3.55 -14.47 -7.83
C VAL A 64 3.45 -15.98 -7.96
N ALA A 65 2.29 -16.55 -7.72
CA ALA A 65 2.12 -18.00 -7.77
C ALA A 65 1.96 -18.50 -9.21
N THR A 66 1.04 -17.94 -9.98
CA THR A 66 0.60 -18.45 -11.28
C THR A 66 1.04 -17.59 -12.46
N LEU A 67 1.05 -18.19 -13.66
CA LEU A 67 1.33 -17.46 -14.91
C LEU A 67 0.28 -16.38 -15.18
N GLY A 68 -0.99 -16.65 -14.84
CA GLY A 68 -2.07 -15.68 -15.01
C GLY A 68 -1.88 -14.44 -14.13
N GLU A 69 -1.47 -14.60 -12.86
CA GLU A 69 -1.11 -13.48 -11.99
C GLU A 69 0.07 -12.68 -12.56
N ALA A 70 1.10 -13.36 -13.10
CA ALA A 70 2.27 -12.71 -13.66
C ALA A 70 1.96 -11.88 -14.91
N LEU A 71 1.16 -12.43 -15.83
CA LEU A 71 0.73 -11.74 -17.04
C LEU A 71 -0.16 -10.54 -16.73
N HIS A 72 -1.13 -10.71 -15.81
CA HIS A 72 -1.95 -9.60 -15.33
C HIS A 72 -1.08 -8.47 -14.73
N LEU A 73 -0.18 -8.83 -13.82
CA LEU A 73 0.70 -7.88 -13.16
C LEU A 73 1.62 -7.15 -14.16
N ARG A 74 2.17 -7.86 -15.15
CA ARG A 74 2.97 -7.25 -16.22
C ARG A 74 2.15 -6.24 -17.02
N GLY A 75 0.90 -6.58 -17.39
CA GLY A 75 -0.02 -5.68 -18.07
C GLY A 75 -0.27 -4.41 -17.25
N SER A 76 -0.67 -4.58 -16.01
CA SER A 76 -0.93 -3.48 -15.09
C SER A 76 0.28 -2.55 -14.89
N LEU A 77 1.49 -3.12 -14.74
CA LEU A 77 2.73 -2.33 -14.62
C LEU A 77 3.09 -1.59 -15.90
N ASN A 78 2.82 -2.18 -17.08
CA ASN A 78 3.07 -1.52 -18.35
C ASN A 78 2.15 -0.32 -18.56
N ASP A 79 0.89 -0.41 -18.15
CA ASP A 79 -0.09 0.68 -18.22
C ASP A 79 0.28 1.87 -17.33
N LEU A 80 1.04 1.63 -16.25
CA LEU A 80 1.49 2.65 -15.29
C LEU A 80 2.75 3.42 -15.74
N GLY A 81 3.43 2.98 -16.79
CA GLY A 81 4.55 3.72 -17.41
C GLY A 81 5.88 2.99 -17.47
N GLU A 82 6.80 3.53 -18.28
CA GLU A 82 8.05 2.89 -18.68
C GLU A 82 8.96 2.48 -17.51
N ARG A 83 8.90 3.18 -16.40
CA ARG A 83 9.73 2.89 -15.21
C ARG A 83 9.51 1.48 -14.63
N TYR A 84 8.35 0.88 -14.89
CA TYR A 84 7.99 -0.45 -14.39
C TYR A 84 8.14 -1.57 -15.43
N HIS A 85 8.37 -1.24 -16.72
CA HIS A 85 8.42 -2.21 -17.83
C HIS A 85 9.49 -3.29 -17.61
N SER A 86 10.64 -2.92 -17.04
CA SER A 86 11.77 -3.81 -16.78
C SER A 86 11.72 -4.55 -15.44
N THR A 87 10.67 -4.35 -14.63
CA THR A 87 10.56 -5.01 -13.32
C THR A 87 10.61 -6.52 -13.47
N PRO A 88 11.54 -7.24 -12.84
CA PRO A 88 11.56 -8.69 -12.87
C PRO A 88 10.34 -9.27 -12.14
N ILE A 89 9.63 -10.19 -12.80
CA ILE A 89 8.48 -10.92 -12.22
C ILE A 89 8.80 -12.41 -12.30
N THR A 90 8.64 -13.13 -11.18
CA THR A 90 8.82 -14.58 -11.10
C THR A 90 7.50 -15.27 -10.77
N ALA A 91 7.12 -16.28 -11.58
CA ALA A 91 5.96 -17.15 -11.34
C ALA A 91 6.42 -18.60 -11.19
N TRP A 92 5.91 -19.34 -10.18
CA TRP A 92 6.43 -20.68 -9.86
C TRP A 92 5.42 -21.83 -9.97
N MET A 93 4.17 -21.57 -10.35
CA MET A 93 3.14 -22.60 -10.55
C MET A 93 2.63 -22.59 -11.99
N TRP A 94 2.97 -23.65 -12.71
CA TRP A 94 2.52 -23.91 -14.08
C TRP A 94 2.59 -25.40 -14.35
N MET A 95 2.04 -25.86 -15.46
CA MET A 95 2.04 -27.26 -15.85
C MET A 95 2.92 -27.47 -17.10
N PRO A 96 3.58 -28.63 -17.25
CA PRO A 96 4.39 -28.92 -18.45
C PRO A 96 3.64 -28.82 -19.79
N GLY A 97 2.31 -28.77 -19.79
CA GLY A 97 1.48 -28.61 -20.98
C GLY A 97 0.99 -27.17 -21.22
N ASP A 98 1.32 -26.22 -20.32
CA ASP A 98 0.92 -24.82 -20.51
C ASP A 98 1.74 -24.20 -21.66
N GLU A 99 1.10 -23.35 -22.49
CA GLU A 99 1.79 -22.58 -23.52
C GLU A 99 2.47 -21.35 -22.88
N LEU A 100 3.78 -21.22 -23.10
CA LEU A 100 4.61 -20.21 -22.45
C LEU A 100 4.99 -19.01 -23.37
N ALA A 101 4.54 -18.97 -24.61
CA ALA A 101 4.91 -17.93 -25.56
C ALA A 101 4.68 -16.49 -25.04
N ASP A 102 3.48 -16.22 -24.50
CA ASP A 102 3.13 -14.92 -23.92
C ASP A 102 3.95 -14.60 -22.66
N VAL A 103 4.27 -15.64 -21.85
CA VAL A 103 5.07 -15.54 -20.64
C VAL A 103 6.51 -15.12 -20.99
N PHE A 104 7.07 -15.73 -22.04
CA PHE A 104 8.41 -15.39 -22.56
C PHE A 104 8.45 -13.98 -23.15
N ALA A 105 7.44 -13.63 -23.97
CA ALA A 105 7.32 -12.29 -24.55
C ALA A 105 7.18 -11.19 -23.48
N ALA A 106 6.50 -11.51 -22.37
CA ALA A 106 6.35 -10.63 -21.22
C ALA A 106 7.59 -10.55 -20.30
N GLY A 107 8.67 -11.30 -20.60
CA GLY A 107 9.91 -11.31 -19.83
C GLY A 107 9.74 -11.87 -18.41
N ILE A 108 8.78 -12.78 -18.20
CA ILE A 108 8.50 -13.39 -16.90
C ILE A 108 9.48 -14.55 -16.67
N THR A 109 10.07 -14.61 -15.47
CA THR A 109 10.89 -15.72 -15.01
C THR A 109 10.00 -16.84 -14.49
N VAL A 110 10.17 -18.07 -14.98
CA VAL A 110 9.38 -19.22 -14.55
C VAL A 110 10.16 -20.12 -13.58
N GLY A 111 9.50 -20.60 -12.53
CA GLY A 111 10.06 -21.61 -11.62
C GLY A 111 10.08 -22.98 -12.28
N VAL A 112 11.17 -23.74 -12.11
CA VAL A 112 11.33 -25.11 -12.65
C VAL A 112 11.32 -26.10 -11.48
N PRO A 113 10.16 -26.71 -11.13
CA PRO A 113 10.02 -27.54 -9.93
C PRO A 113 10.23 -29.04 -10.18
N SER A 114 10.46 -29.50 -11.41
CA SER A 114 10.72 -30.91 -11.72
C SER A 114 11.43 -31.09 -13.06
N LEU A 115 11.97 -32.27 -13.31
CA LEU A 115 12.55 -32.65 -14.59
C LEU A 115 11.55 -32.55 -15.76
N ALA A 116 10.28 -32.86 -15.52
CA ALA A 116 9.23 -32.72 -16.54
C ALA A 116 9.04 -31.25 -16.96
N HIS A 117 9.05 -30.32 -15.99
CA HIS A 117 9.01 -28.88 -16.29
C HIS A 117 10.27 -28.42 -17.03
N ALA A 118 11.46 -28.90 -16.64
CA ALA A 118 12.70 -28.56 -17.34
C ALA A 118 12.66 -29.00 -18.80
N LYS A 119 12.18 -30.22 -19.09
CA LYS A 119 12.01 -30.71 -20.48
C LYS A 119 11.05 -29.86 -21.30
N SER A 120 9.87 -29.58 -20.73
CA SER A 120 8.87 -28.73 -21.39
C SER A 120 9.38 -27.31 -21.63
N LEU A 121 10.10 -26.73 -20.66
CA LEU A 121 10.70 -25.40 -20.78
C LEU A 121 11.71 -25.35 -21.94
N VAL A 122 12.64 -26.30 -22.00
CA VAL A 122 13.66 -26.37 -23.08
C VAL A 122 12.99 -26.49 -24.46
N GLU A 123 12.04 -27.41 -24.61
CA GLU A 123 11.31 -27.60 -25.88
C GLU A 123 10.62 -26.31 -26.35
N GLN A 124 9.94 -25.63 -25.43
CA GLN A 124 9.21 -24.40 -25.75
C GLN A 124 10.16 -23.21 -25.99
N ALA A 125 11.27 -23.10 -25.24
CA ALA A 125 12.29 -22.08 -25.43
C ALA A 125 12.97 -22.20 -26.79
N GLU A 126 13.37 -23.42 -27.17
CA GLU A 126 13.92 -23.68 -28.50
C GLU A 126 12.94 -23.33 -29.63
N ARG A 127 11.64 -23.66 -29.45
CA ARG A 127 10.59 -23.30 -30.41
C ARG A 127 10.45 -21.78 -30.51
N ALA A 128 10.37 -21.08 -29.40
CA ALA A 128 10.21 -19.62 -29.35
C ALA A 128 11.38 -18.87 -30.01
N LEU A 129 12.61 -19.34 -29.84
CA LEU A 129 13.79 -18.79 -30.51
C LEU A 129 13.78 -19.07 -32.01
N ARG A 130 13.44 -20.31 -32.44
CA ARG A 130 13.35 -20.66 -33.87
C ARG A 130 12.29 -19.85 -34.62
N GLU A 131 11.14 -19.60 -33.95
CA GLU A 131 10.02 -18.84 -34.50
C GLU A 131 10.18 -17.33 -34.32
N THR A 132 11.32 -16.87 -33.82
CA THR A 132 11.62 -15.44 -33.57
C THR A 132 10.59 -14.74 -32.63
N GLN A 133 9.92 -15.51 -31.77
CA GLN A 133 9.03 -14.98 -30.75
C GLN A 133 9.80 -14.28 -29.63
N VAL A 134 11.03 -14.73 -29.38
CA VAL A 134 11.98 -14.09 -28.47
C VAL A 134 13.35 -13.96 -29.14
N SER A 135 14.13 -12.96 -28.72
CA SER A 135 15.46 -12.66 -29.27
C SER A 135 16.62 -13.05 -28.33
N ALA A 136 16.30 -13.58 -27.15
CA ALA A 136 17.27 -13.96 -26.12
C ALA A 136 16.78 -15.23 -25.38
N PRO A 137 17.66 -15.92 -24.65
CA PRO A 137 17.27 -17.05 -23.80
C PRO A 137 16.15 -16.69 -22.82
N VAL A 138 15.18 -17.59 -22.62
CA VAL A 138 14.08 -17.39 -21.70
C VAL A 138 14.58 -17.56 -20.26
N ARG A 139 14.06 -16.75 -19.34
CA ARG A 139 14.52 -16.73 -17.95
C ARG A 139 13.78 -17.76 -17.09
N ALA A 140 14.55 -18.51 -16.30
CA ALA A 140 13.98 -19.47 -15.35
C ALA A 140 14.76 -19.50 -14.02
N SER A 141 14.06 -19.87 -12.94
CA SER A 141 14.66 -20.10 -11.62
C SER A 141 14.50 -21.57 -11.25
N LEU A 142 15.60 -22.25 -10.97
CA LEU A 142 15.58 -23.68 -10.67
C LEU A 142 15.13 -23.91 -9.23
N MET A 143 14.02 -24.60 -9.03
CA MET A 143 13.45 -24.89 -7.71
C MET A 143 14.03 -26.21 -7.19
N VAL A 144 14.63 -26.20 -5.99
CA VAL A 144 15.11 -27.41 -5.32
C VAL A 144 14.27 -27.74 -4.10
N ASP A 145 13.87 -29.00 -3.93
CA ASP A 145 13.27 -29.46 -2.67
C ASP A 145 14.38 -29.73 -1.64
N THR A 146 14.48 -28.84 -0.69
CA THR A 146 15.44 -28.96 0.42
C THR A 146 14.85 -29.64 1.66
N GLY A 147 13.53 -29.95 1.66
CA GLY A 147 12.89 -30.65 2.77
C GLY A 147 11.49 -30.19 3.12
N LEU A 148 10.89 -29.26 2.36
CA LEU A 148 9.46 -28.93 2.48
C LEU A 148 8.57 -30.04 1.89
N SER A 149 9.09 -30.80 0.91
CA SER A 149 8.41 -31.93 0.26
C SER A 149 7.06 -31.56 -0.38
N ARG A 150 6.95 -30.32 -0.89
CA ARG A 150 5.75 -29.82 -1.56
C ARG A 150 5.97 -29.57 -3.04
N SER A 151 7.07 -28.93 -3.39
CA SER A 151 7.46 -28.55 -4.75
C SER A 151 8.98 -28.36 -4.81
N GLY A 152 9.55 -28.47 -5.99
CA GLY A 152 10.99 -28.42 -6.23
C GLY A 152 11.51 -29.76 -6.78
N VAL A 153 12.56 -29.68 -7.58
CA VAL A 153 13.23 -30.88 -8.13
C VAL A 153 13.68 -31.76 -7.00
N SER A 154 13.29 -33.03 -7.03
CA SER A 154 13.65 -34.01 -6.02
C SER A 154 15.14 -34.35 -6.07
N PRO A 155 15.76 -34.83 -4.96
CA PRO A 155 17.14 -35.26 -4.98
C PRO A 155 17.43 -36.35 -6.04
N ALA A 156 16.45 -37.20 -6.34
CA ALA A 156 16.58 -38.27 -7.34
C ALA A 156 16.65 -37.72 -8.79
N GLU A 157 16.02 -36.62 -9.07
CA GLU A 157 15.97 -35.99 -10.41
C GLU A 157 16.96 -34.82 -10.54
N TRP A 158 17.59 -34.37 -9.44
CA TRP A 158 18.39 -33.16 -9.40
C TRP A 158 19.51 -33.13 -10.44
N GLN A 159 20.35 -34.17 -10.45
CA GLN A 159 21.48 -34.28 -11.38
C GLN A 159 20.99 -34.20 -12.84
N GLN A 160 20.00 -35.03 -13.21
CA GLN A 160 19.50 -35.06 -14.59
C GLN A 160 18.89 -33.74 -15.03
N THR A 161 18.23 -33.04 -14.09
CA THR A 161 17.63 -31.73 -14.37
C THR A 161 18.70 -30.67 -14.61
N VAL A 162 19.73 -30.62 -13.76
CA VAL A 162 20.83 -29.65 -13.90
C VAL A 162 21.62 -29.91 -15.19
N GLU A 163 21.95 -31.17 -15.50
CA GLU A 163 22.66 -31.55 -16.73
C GLU A 163 21.85 -31.18 -17.98
N LEU A 164 20.53 -31.38 -17.97
CA LEU A 164 19.65 -30.98 -19.06
C LEU A 164 19.69 -29.47 -19.28
N LEU A 165 19.52 -28.66 -18.22
CA LEU A 165 19.51 -27.21 -18.32
C LEU A 165 20.88 -26.65 -18.71
N ALA A 166 21.96 -27.23 -18.20
CA ALA A 166 23.32 -26.86 -18.55
C ALA A 166 23.67 -27.13 -20.02
N ALA A 167 23.05 -28.12 -20.65
CA ALA A 167 23.21 -28.40 -22.07
C ALA A 167 22.41 -27.45 -22.99
N HIS A 168 21.52 -26.61 -22.45
CA HIS A 168 20.61 -25.75 -23.21
C HIS A 168 20.65 -24.28 -22.77
N THR A 169 21.84 -23.81 -22.37
CA THR A 169 22.07 -22.41 -21.95
C THR A 169 21.96 -21.42 -23.10
N ASP A 170 21.94 -21.89 -24.33
CA ASP A 170 21.67 -21.10 -25.54
C ASP A 170 20.20 -20.70 -25.66
N CYS A 171 19.27 -21.43 -25.05
CA CYS A 171 17.84 -21.11 -25.09
C CYS A 171 17.22 -20.83 -23.70
N VAL A 172 17.84 -21.28 -22.60
CA VAL A 172 17.35 -21.07 -21.24
C VAL A 172 18.42 -20.42 -20.36
N ASP A 173 18.11 -19.25 -19.78
CA ASP A 173 18.92 -18.57 -18.78
C ASP A 173 18.43 -18.92 -17.37
N ILE A 174 19.22 -19.71 -16.63
CA ILE A 174 18.92 -20.04 -15.22
C ILE A 174 19.43 -18.91 -14.33
N THR A 175 18.50 -18.04 -13.92
CA THR A 175 18.77 -16.83 -13.12
C THR A 175 19.23 -17.15 -11.69
N GLY A 176 18.88 -18.32 -11.15
CA GLY A 176 19.25 -18.72 -9.81
C GLY A 176 18.59 -20.02 -9.35
N VAL A 177 18.96 -20.45 -8.16
CA VAL A 177 18.32 -21.55 -7.43
C VAL A 177 17.38 -20.98 -6.38
N MET A 178 16.19 -21.54 -6.26
CA MET A 178 15.23 -21.17 -5.21
C MET A 178 14.73 -22.40 -4.44
N SER A 179 14.43 -22.18 -3.15
CA SER A 179 13.76 -23.16 -2.30
C SER A 179 12.79 -22.47 -1.35
N HIS A 180 12.12 -23.22 -0.48
CA HIS A 180 11.21 -22.68 0.51
C HIS A 180 11.39 -23.39 1.86
N MET A 181 11.47 -22.58 2.93
CA MET A 181 11.63 -23.05 4.29
C MET A 181 10.34 -23.69 4.81
N ALA A 182 10.47 -24.80 5.51
CA ALA A 182 9.35 -25.53 6.10
C ALA A 182 8.96 -25.02 7.50
N SER A 183 9.94 -24.59 8.29
CA SER A 183 9.78 -24.25 9.72
C SER A 183 10.50 -22.94 10.08
N ALA A 184 10.51 -21.96 9.18
CA ALA A 184 11.22 -20.70 9.43
C ALA A 184 10.55 -19.86 10.55
N ASP A 185 9.29 -20.08 10.82
CA ASP A 185 8.52 -19.54 11.95
C ASP A 185 8.90 -20.17 13.30
N GLU A 186 9.62 -21.29 13.27
CA GLU A 186 10.27 -21.92 14.42
C GLU A 186 11.81 -21.78 14.31
N PRO A 187 12.41 -20.65 14.72
CA PRO A 187 13.84 -20.35 14.44
C PRO A 187 14.82 -21.41 14.97
N GLN A 188 14.42 -22.15 16.02
CA GLN A 188 15.25 -23.19 16.65
C GLN A 188 15.07 -24.58 16.01
N SER A 189 14.24 -24.72 14.98
CA SER A 189 14.02 -26.02 14.32
C SER A 189 15.28 -26.48 13.57
N GLU A 190 15.74 -27.71 13.86
CA GLU A 190 16.87 -28.33 13.14
C GLU A 190 16.61 -28.49 11.63
N ALA A 191 15.34 -28.50 11.22
CA ALA A 191 14.96 -28.53 9.82
C ALA A 191 15.51 -27.32 9.04
N ASN A 192 15.65 -26.18 9.67
CA ASN A 192 16.17 -24.97 9.05
C ASN A 192 17.63 -25.12 8.64
N ASP A 193 18.49 -25.70 9.49
CA ASP A 193 19.91 -25.92 9.21
C ASP A 193 20.10 -27.01 8.16
N LEU A 194 19.28 -28.05 8.20
CA LEU A 194 19.29 -29.11 7.17
C LEU A 194 18.92 -28.55 5.80
N GLN A 195 17.87 -27.69 5.72
CA GLN A 195 17.47 -27.05 4.48
C GLN A 195 18.54 -26.07 3.97
N ALA A 196 19.17 -25.30 4.86
CA ALA A 196 20.28 -24.40 4.53
C ALA A 196 21.45 -25.18 3.89
N THR A 197 21.84 -26.28 4.51
CA THR A 197 22.92 -27.14 4.01
C THR A 197 22.62 -27.72 2.63
N ARG A 198 21.41 -28.26 2.44
CA ARG A 198 20.96 -28.80 1.14
C ARG A 198 20.89 -27.74 0.06
N PHE A 199 20.47 -26.54 0.43
CA PHE A 199 20.38 -25.42 -0.51
C PHE A 199 21.75 -24.96 -0.99
N ALA A 200 22.73 -24.81 -0.07
CA ALA A 200 24.12 -24.51 -0.42
C ALA A 200 24.73 -25.56 -1.34
N GLN A 201 24.51 -26.85 -1.05
CA GLN A 201 24.97 -27.97 -1.89
C GLN A 201 24.35 -27.94 -3.29
N ALA A 202 23.06 -27.56 -3.40
CA ALA A 202 22.38 -27.44 -4.69
C ALA A 202 22.97 -26.31 -5.56
N ILE A 203 23.28 -25.17 -4.95
CA ILE A 203 23.95 -24.04 -5.64
C ILE A 203 25.34 -24.46 -6.13
N GLU A 204 26.12 -25.08 -5.27
CA GLU A 204 27.46 -25.57 -5.62
C GLU A 204 27.41 -26.60 -6.76
N PHE A 205 26.44 -27.51 -6.71
CA PHE A 205 26.24 -28.51 -7.77
C PHE A 205 25.93 -27.84 -9.11
N CYS A 206 25.03 -26.83 -9.16
CA CYS A 206 24.74 -26.08 -10.37
C CYS A 206 25.99 -25.43 -10.94
N ARG A 207 26.76 -24.73 -10.11
CA ARG A 207 27.99 -24.03 -10.53
C ARG A 207 29.03 -24.97 -11.09
N ASN A 208 29.21 -26.14 -10.48
CA ASN A 208 30.13 -27.19 -10.94
C ASN A 208 29.69 -27.82 -12.27
N HIS A 209 28.42 -27.71 -12.67
CA HIS A 209 27.88 -28.19 -13.94
C HIS A 209 27.69 -27.09 -15.00
N GLY A 210 28.25 -25.88 -14.77
CA GLY A 210 28.25 -24.79 -15.75
C GLY A 210 27.04 -23.88 -15.73
N LEU A 211 26.16 -23.97 -14.71
CA LEU A 211 25.09 -23.01 -14.45
C LEU A 211 25.58 -21.96 -13.44
N PRO A 212 25.72 -20.69 -13.80
CA PRO A 212 26.30 -19.67 -12.92
C PRO A 212 25.43 -19.33 -11.72
N VAL A 213 24.11 -19.48 -11.85
CA VAL A 213 23.08 -19.22 -10.82
C VAL A 213 23.39 -17.98 -9.97
N PRO A 214 23.33 -16.77 -10.56
CA PRO A 214 23.81 -15.55 -9.92
C PRO A 214 22.86 -15.00 -8.84
N CYS A 215 21.60 -15.43 -8.78
CA CYS A 215 20.59 -14.89 -7.87
C CYS A 215 19.82 -16.01 -7.14
N ASN A 216 20.35 -16.43 -6.00
CA ASN A 216 19.81 -17.55 -5.22
C ASN A 216 18.98 -17.03 -4.04
N HIS A 217 17.89 -17.72 -3.70
CA HIS A 217 16.99 -17.27 -2.67
C HIS A 217 16.20 -18.40 -1.99
N ILE A 218 16.23 -18.46 -0.66
CA ILE A 218 15.49 -19.43 0.16
C ILE A 218 14.62 -18.73 1.23
N ALA A 219 15.08 -17.60 1.77
CA ALA A 219 14.46 -16.93 2.90
C ALA A 219 13.07 -16.35 2.56
N ASN A 220 12.06 -16.78 3.32
CA ASN A 220 10.72 -16.18 3.40
C ASN A 220 10.68 -15.11 4.49
N THR A 221 9.50 -14.56 4.85
CA THR A 221 9.34 -13.55 5.91
C THR A 221 10.09 -13.89 7.20
N PRO A 222 9.79 -15.01 7.90
CA PRO A 222 10.46 -15.30 9.18
C PRO A 222 11.95 -15.61 9.01
N ALA A 223 12.36 -16.28 7.94
CA ALA A 223 13.77 -16.54 7.70
C ALA A 223 14.55 -15.25 7.44
N THR A 224 14.00 -14.28 6.72
CA THR A 224 14.66 -12.99 6.50
C THR A 224 14.93 -12.26 7.81
N LEU A 225 14.00 -12.31 8.77
CA LEU A 225 14.11 -11.61 10.04
C LEU A 225 15.02 -12.34 11.06
N ASN A 226 15.04 -13.69 11.05
CA ASN A 226 15.69 -14.49 12.09
C ASN A 226 16.96 -15.23 11.63
N ARG A 227 17.20 -15.34 10.32
CA ARG A 227 18.30 -16.10 9.72
C ARG A 227 18.99 -15.29 8.61
N PRO A 228 19.72 -14.22 8.98
CA PRO A 228 20.42 -13.37 8.00
C PRO A 228 21.46 -14.15 7.17
N ASP A 229 21.95 -15.29 7.67
CA ASP A 229 22.83 -16.22 6.94
C ASP A 229 22.14 -16.86 5.72
N LEU A 230 20.80 -16.82 5.63
CA LEU A 230 20.02 -17.38 4.52
C LEU A 230 19.54 -16.32 3.51
N ALA A 231 19.97 -15.07 3.64
CA ALA A 231 19.56 -14.01 2.72
C ALA A 231 20.05 -14.25 1.28
N TYR A 232 21.24 -14.84 1.09
CA TYR A 232 21.90 -15.01 -0.20
C TYR A 232 21.90 -13.72 -1.03
N GLU A 233 21.55 -13.79 -2.33
CA GLU A 233 21.46 -12.61 -3.19
C GLU A 233 20.09 -11.95 -3.11
N LEU A 234 19.04 -12.69 -2.66
CA LEU A 234 17.65 -12.18 -2.67
C LEU A 234 16.82 -12.84 -1.55
N VAL A 235 15.96 -12.07 -0.90
CA VAL A 235 14.95 -12.58 0.05
C VAL A 235 13.54 -12.45 -0.51
N ARG A 236 12.60 -13.27 -0.01
CA ARG A 236 11.21 -13.31 -0.50
C ARG A 236 10.20 -13.12 0.63
N PRO A 237 10.16 -11.95 1.28
CA PRO A 237 9.11 -11.65 2.23
C PRO A 237 7.74 -11.61 1.53
N GLY A 238 6.75 -12.19 2.19
CA GLY A 238 5.35 -12.12 1.79
C GLY A 238 4.56 -11.42 2.88
N VAL A 239 4.02 -12.18 3.83
CA VAL A 239 3.12 -11.69 4.87
C VAL A 239 3.70 -10.54 5.70
N GLY A 240 5.00 -10.48 5.88
CA GLY A 240 5.67 -9.40 6.60
C GLY A 240 5.54 -8.05 5.92
N LEU A 241 5.48 -7.99 4.59
CA LEU A 241 5.24 -6.74 3.86
C LEU A 241 3.85 -6.16 4.15
N TYR A 242 2.92 -6.99 4.64
CA TYR A 242 1.57 -6.59 5.03
C TYR A 242 1.41 -6.41 6.55
N GLY A 243 2.52 -6.45 7.30
CA GLY A 243 2.57 -6.10 8.72
C GLY A 243 2.43 -7.25 9.70
N ILE A 244 2.69 -8.49 9.28
CA ILE A 244 2.63 -9.68 10.13
C ILE A 244 4.03 -10.24 10.37
N ASP A 245 4.38 -10.43 11.65
CA ASP A 245 5.61 -11.10 12.08
C ASP A 245 5.28 -12.50 12.64
N PRO A 246 5.29 -13.55 11.81
CA PRO A 246 4.86 -14.89 12.24
C PRO A 246 5.82 -15.60 13.16
N ALA A 247 7.03 -15.10 13.35
CA ALA A 247 8.06 -15.71 14.20
C ALA A 247 8.40 -14.87 15.45
N GLY A 248 7.75 -13.72 15.65
CA GLY A 248 8.01 -12.86 16.79
C GLY A 248 9.45 -12.34 16.85
N ALA A 249 10.02 -11.94 15.71
CA ALA A 249 11.38 -11.40 15.62
C ALA A 249 11.55 -10.07 16.36
N GLY A 250 10.44 -9.43 16.78
CA GLY A 250 10.44 -8.19 17.53
C GLY A 250 10.74 -6.95 16.70
N VAL A 251 10.55 -7.02 15.39
CA VAL A 251 10.65 -5.85 14.49
C VAL A 251 9.33 -5.08 14.46
N GLU A 252 9.41 -3.77 14.30
CA GLU A 252 8.22 -2.92 14.22
C GLU A 252 7.62 -2.99 12.81
N LEU A 253 6.70 -3.93 12.58
CA LEU A 253 5.88 -3.97 11.37
C LEU A 253 4.55 -3.27 11.62
N ARG A 254 3.99 -2.66 10.56
CA ARG A 254 2.72 -1.95 10.61
C ARG A 254 1.64 -2.73 9.86
N PRO A 255 0.50 -3.08 10.51
CA PRO A 255 -0.60 -3.73 9.82
C PRO A 255 -1.09 -2.88 8.64
N ALA A 256 -1.09 -3.46 7.44
CA ALA A 256 -1.49 -2.75 6.23
C ALA A 256 -2.99 -2.87 5.93
N MET A 257 -3.70 -3.81 6.57
CA MET A 257 -5.11 -4.08 6.31
C MET A 257 -5.99 -3.78 7.52
N THR A 258 -7.09 -3.06 7.30
CA THR A 258 -8.17 -2.90 8.28
C THR A 258 -9.50 -3.29 7.65
N LEU A 259 -10.23 -4.23 8.26
CA LEU A 259 -11.60 -4.58 7.87
C LEU A 259 -12.58 -3.84 8.76
N ARG A 260 -13.47 -3.03 8.15
CA ARG A 260 -14.52 -2.29 8.86
C ARG A 260 -15.86 -2.34 8.13
N ALA A 261 -16.94 -2.22 8.90
CA ALA A 261 -18.28 -2.19 8.33
C ALA A 261 -19.18 -1.21 9.06
N ARG A 262 -20.25 -0.76 8.39
CA ARG A 262 -21.19 0.22 8.97
C ARG A 262 -22.12 -0.41 9.98
N VAL A 263 -22.38 0.31 11.06
CA VAL A 263 -23.56 0.10 11.90
C VAL A 263 -24.78 0.50 11.09
N ILE A 264 -25.73 -0.43 10.87
CA ILE A 264 -26.94 -0.17 10.10
C ILE A 264 -28.13 0.20 10.97
N THR A 265 -28.17 -0.28 12.21
CA THR A 265 -29.21 0.06 13.18
C THR A 265 -28.76 -0.21 14.60
N THR A 266 -29.36 0.50 15.55
CA THR A 266 -29.23 0.22 16.99
C THR A 266 -30.62 -0.06 17.57
N ARG A 267 -30.70 -0.91 18.60
CA ARG A 267 -31.96 -1.24 19.27
C ARG A 267 -31.71 -1.68 20.72
N VAL A 268 -32.78 -1.66 21.51
CA VAL A 268 -32.79 -2.30 22.83
C VAL A 268 -33.36 -3.72 22.68
N VAL A 269 -32.65 -4.70 23.21
CA VAL A 269 -33.10 -6.09 23.38
C VAL A 269 -33.55 -6.26 24.83
N PRO A 270 -34.83 -6.59 25.10
CA PRO A 270 -35.34 -6.75 26.44
C PRO A 270 -34.67 -7.92 27.18
N LYS A 271 -34.63 -7.85 28.50
CA LYS A 271 -34.15 -8.94 29.38
C LYS A 271 -34.83 -10.27 29.04
N GLY A 272 -34.05 -11.33 28.88
CA GLY A 272 -34.51 -12.69 28.58
C GLY A 272 -34.65 -12.99 27.09
N GLU A 273 -34.72 -11.96 26.24
CA GLU A 273 -34.80 -12.14 24.78
C GLU A 273 -33.47 -12.64 24.21
N GLY A 274 -33.58 -13.47 23.14
CA GLY A 274 -32.42 -14.04 22.45
C GLY A 274 -31.99 -13.24 21.26
N VAL A 275 -30.69 -13.29 20.93
CA VAL A 275 -30.11 -12.62 19.75
C VAL A 275 -29.64 -13.65 18.75
N SER A 276 -29.92 -13.37 17.45
CA SER A 276 -29.49 -14.16 16.31
C SER A 276 -30.00 -15.62 16.31
N TYR A 277 -29.51 -16.42 15.37
CA TYR A 277 -29.98 -17.80 15.18
C TYR A 277 -29.72 -18.68 16.39
N SER A 278 -30.71 -19.51 16.75
CA SER A 278 -30.69 -20.44 17.89
C SER A 278 -30.52 -19.79 19.25
N HIS A 279 -30.63 -18.47 19.34
CA HIS A 279 -30.56 -17.70 20.59
C HIS A 279 -29.40 -18.16 21.49
N THR A 280 -28.21 -18.32 20.93
CA THR A 280 -27.02 -18.75 21.68
C THR A 280 -26.56 -17.73 22.70
N TRP A 281 -27.03 -16.49 22.58
CA TRP A 281 -26.89 -15.43 23.56
C TRP A 281 -28.28 -14.89 23.95
N ARG A 282 -28.47 -14.57 25.24
CA ARG A 282 -29.70 -13.97 25.77
C ARG A 282 -29.38 -12.79 26.67
N ALA A 283 -30.16 -11.74 26.55
CA ALA A 283 -29.98 -10.52 27.33
C ALA A 283 -30.24 -10.78 28.81
N GLN A 284 -29.25 -10.51 29.66
CA GLN A 284 -29.37 -10.62 31.14
C GLN A 284 -30.10 -9.41 31.77
N ARG A 285 -30.19 -8.32 31.03
CA ARG A 285 -30.87 -7.05 31.32
C ARG A 285 -31.31 -6.43 30.02
N ASP A 286 -32.09 -5.36 30.08
CA ASP A 286 -32.38 -4.57 28.88
C ASP A 286 -31.05 -4.04 28.33
N THR A 287 -30.71 -4.44 27.08
CA THR A 287 -29.38 -4.30 26.53
C THR A 287 -29.44 -3.56 25.19
N ARG A 288 -28.67 -2.49 25.05
CA ARG A 288 -28.47 -1.82 23.75
C ARG A 288 -27.60 -2.68 22.87
N THR A 289 -27.95 -2.79 21.61
CA THR A 289 -27.22 -3.55 20.59
C THR A 289 -27.10 -2.75 19.30
N ALA A 290 -26.05 -3.02 18.55
CA ALA A 290 -25.86 -2.54 17.18
C ALA A 290 -25.86 -3.74 16.22
N VAL A 291 -26.38 -3.53 15.02
CA VAL A 291 -26.28 -4.46 13.88
C VAL A 291 -25.26 -3.88 12.92
N VAL A 292 -24.24 -4.67 12.58
CA VAL A 292 -23.14 -4.30 11.68
C VAL A 292 -23.25 -5.07 10.37
N ALA A 293 -23.08 -4.39 9.25
CA ALA A 293 -23.29 -4.90 7.88
C ALA A 293 -22.12 -5.77 7.38
N LEU A 294 -21.82 -6.86 8.07
CA LEU A 294 -20.78 -7.83 7.67
C LEU A 294 -21.15 -9.22 8.18
N GLY A 295 -21.01 -10.25 7.35
CA GLY A 295 -21.31 -11.60 7.74
C GLY A 295 -20.44 -12.66 7.02
N TYR A 296 -20.85 -13.94 7.10
CA TYR A 296 -20.03 -15.01 6.52
C TYR A 296 -20.02 -15.02 4.99
N ALA A 297 -20.99 -14.37 4.31
CA ALA A 297 -20.93 -14.19 2.85
C ALA A 297 -19.81 -13.23 2.44
N ASP A 298 -19.37 -12.37 3.35
CA ASP A 298 -18.27 -11.42 3.17
C ASP A 298 -16.91 -12.00 3.61
N GLY A 299 -16.90 -13.27 4.04
CA GLY A 299 -15.68 -13.95 4.50
C GLY A 299 -15.50 -14.00 6.01
N LEU A 300 -16.38 -13.41 6.82
CA LEU A 300 -16.30 -13.49 8.29
C LEU A 300 -16.65 -14.92 8.76
N PRO A 301 -15.72 -15.68 9.36
CA PRO A 301 -15.97 -17.09 9.70
C PRO A 301 -16.98 -17.24 10.85
N ARG A 302 -17.87 -18.23 10.73
CA ARG A 302 -18.83 -18.51 11.83
C ARG A 302 -18.18 -18.98 13.12
N SER A 303 -16.94 -19.48 13.08
CA SER A 303 -16.18 -19.93 14.25
C SER A 303 -15.91 -18.83 15.27
N VAL A 304 -15.92 -17.54 14.85
CA VAL A 304 -15.72 -16.39 15.74
C VAL A 304 -16.99 -15.94 16.46
N SER A 305 -18.14 -16.59 16.22
CA SER A 305 -19.42 -16.24 16.87
C SER A 305 -19.31 -16.24 18.39
N GLY A 306 -19.60 -15.08 19.01
CA GLY A 306 -19.56 -14.89 20.47
C GLY A 306 -18.16 -14.85 21.08
N LYS A 307 -17.11 -14.81 20.27
CA LYS A 307 -15.71 -14.76 20.69
C LYS A 307 -15.02 -13.45 20.33
N MET A 308 -15.39 -12.88 19.18
CA MET A 308 -14.72 -11.69 18.65
C MET A 308 -15.21 -10.41 19.34
N GLN A 309 -14.36 -9.42 19.30
CA GLN A 309 -14.66 -8.04 19.71
C GLN A 309 -14.68 -7.14 18.48
N VAL A 310 -15.39 -6.02 18.60
CA VAL A 310 -15.55 -5.01 17.54
C VAL A 310 -15.28 -3.65 18.14
N THR A 311 -14.48 -2.83 17.47
CA THR A 311 -14.17 -1.48 17.94
C THR A 311 -15.05 -0.47 17.21
N ILE A 312 -15.83 0.33 17.95
CA ILE A 312 -16.68 1.40 17.40
C ILE A 312 -16.39 2.69 18.19
N ASN A 313 -16.07 3.77 17.47
CA ASN A 313 -15.73 5.06 18.07
C ASN A 313 -14.65 4.96 19.18
N GLY A 314 -13.61 4.12 18.94
CA GLY A 314 -12.50 3.91 19.87
C GLY A 314 -12.81 3.02 21.08
N LYS A 315 -14.06 2.53 21.23
CA LYS A 315 -14.46 1.64 22.34
C LYS A 315 -14.69 0.22 21.82
N VAL A 316 -14.23 -0.76 22.60
CA VAL A 316 -14.34 -2.19 22.29
C VAL A 316 -15.65 -2.77 22.83
N TYR A 317 -16.36 -3.52 22.00
CA TYR A 317 -17.64 -4.15 22.29
C TYR A 317 -17.64 -5.62 21.88
N PRO A 318 -18.27 -6.54 22.66
CA PRO A 318 -18.35 -7.95 22.30
C PRO A 318 -19.38 -8.18 21.19
N GLN A 319 -19.02 -9.03 20.23
CA GLN A 319 -19.97 -9.59 19.29
C GLN A 319 -20.80 -10.68 19.99
N ILE A 320 -22.12 -10.63 19.83
CA ILE A 320 -23.07 -11.52 20.51
C ILE A 320 -23.93 -12.31 19.51
N GLY A 321 -24.34 -13.50 19.93
CA GLY A 321 -25.10 -14.40 19.08
C GLY A 321 -24.25 -14.97 17.93
N ARG A 322 -24.91 -15.66 16.98
CA ARG A 322 -24.21 -16.25 15.81
C ARG A 322 -23.96 -15.22 14.72
N VAL A 323 -22.80 -15.31 14.07
CA VAL A 323 -22.53 -14.61 12.82
C VAL A 323 -23.56 -15.08 11.78
N CYS A 324 -24.28 -14.13 11.17
CA CYS A 324 -25.26 -14.37 10.13
C CYS A 324 -24.62 -14.27 8.74
N MET A 325 -25.40 -14.45 7.67
CA MET A 325 -24.91 -14.37 6.30
C MET A 325 -24.37 -12.97 5.98
N ASP A 326 -25.12 -11.92 6.37
CA ASP A 326 -24.90 -10.54 5.91
C ASP A 326 -24.62 -9.56 7.06
N GLN A 327 -24.70 -10.02 8.31
CA GLN A 327 -24.64 -9.12 9.47
C GLN A 327 -24.24 -9.84 10.76
N ILE A 328 -23.73 -9.05 11.70
CA ILE A 328 -23.45 -9.45 13.08
C ILE A 328 -24.16 -8.51 14.05
N VAL A 329 -24.33 -8.97 15.28
CA VAL A 329 -24.86 -8.16 16.38
C VAL A 329 -23.77 -7.93 17.42
N VAL A 330 -23.68 -6.69 17.91
CA VAL A 330 -22.70 -6.22 18.89
C VAL A 330 -23.43 -5.70 20.12
N GLU A 331 -22.99 -6.07 21.31
CA GLU A 331 -23.53 -5.57 22.57
C GLU A 331 -22.91 -4.23 22.95
N LEU A 332 -23.72 -3.19 23.10
CA LEU A 332 -23.26 -1.84 23.43
C LEU A 332 -23.32 -1.54 24.95
N GLY A 333 -23.98 -2.40 25.74
CA GLY A 333 -24.13 -2.24 27.19
C GLY A 333 -25.58 -2.07 27.63
N PRO A 334 -25.81 -1.70 28.92
CA PRO A 334 -27.14 -1.52 29.48
C PRO A 334 -27.96 -0.44 28.79
N ALA A 335 -29.28 -0.63 28.69
CA ALA A 335 -30.18 0.35 28.05
C ALA A 335 -30.34 1.64 28.86
N ASP A 336 -30.13 1.58 30.17
CA ASP A 336 -30.27 2.67 31.15
C ASP A 336 -28.97 3.41 31.49
N ASP A 337 -27.89 3.11 30.75
CA ASP A 337 -26.61 3.79 30.93
C ASP A 337 -26.63 5.18 30.26
N THR A 338 -26.79 6.21 31.10
CA THR A 338 -26.90 7.63 30.68
C THR A 338 -25.54 8.23 30.27
N GLU A 339 -24.40 7.69 30.73
CA GLU A 339 -23.07 8.10 30.29
C GLU A 339 -22.82 7.64 28.84
N ALA A 340 -23.48 6.57 28.40
CA ALA A 340 -23.44 6.10 27.01
C ALA A 340 -24.22 6.98 26.03
N GLU A 341 -25.07 7.92 26.48
CA GLU A 341 -25.84 8.80 25.58
C GLU A 341 -24.98 9.87 24.89
N THR A 342 -23.90 10.31 25.51
CA THR A 342 -23.01 11.37 24.96
C THR A 342 -22.00 10.86 23.95
N SER A 343 -21.74 9.55 23.92
CA SER A 343 -20.88 8.87 22.90
C SER A 343 -21.62 7.71 22.22
N ALA A 344 -22.93 7.86 22.00
CA ALA A 344 -23.79 6.78 21.53
C ALA A 344 -23.41 6.34 20.11
N VAL A 345 -23.14 5.02 19.98
CA VAL A 345 -23.04 4.37 18.67
C VAL A 345 -24.33 4.59 17.89
N GLN A 346 -24.21 5.05 16.64
CA GLN A 346 -25.32 5.40 15.77
C GLN A 346 -25.23 4.67 14.40
N PRO A 347 -26.36 4.53 13.69
CA PRO A 347 -26.34 4.10 12.30
C PRO A 347 -25.43 5.00 11.46
N GLY A 348 -24.53 4.37 10.71
CA GLY A 348 -23.50 5.05 9.92
C GLY A 348 -22.10 5.04 10.54
N ASP A 349 -21.96 4.75 11.82
CA ASP A 349 -20.65 4.62 12.46
C ASP A 349 -19.88 3.42 11.90
N TRP A 350 -18.54 3.52 11.90
CA TRP A 350 -17.67 2.42 11.52
C TRP A 350 -17.40 1.49 12.70
N ALA A 351 -17.63 0.22 12.48
CA ALA A 351 -17.28 -0.90 13.33
C ALA A 351 -16.05 -1.59 12.76
N VAL A 352 -14.90 -1.47 13.43
CA VAL A 352 -13.64 -2.13 13.03
C VAL A 352 -13.66 -3.57 13.55
N ILE A 353 -13.47 -4.51 12.64
CA ILE A 353 -13.44 -5.95 12.92
C ILE A 353 -12.06 -6.41 13.32
N PHE A 354 -11.05 -6.04 12.52
CA PHE A 354 -9.62 -6.21 12.82
C PHE A 354 -8.78 -5.19 12.05
N GLY A 355 -7.57 -4.92 12.50
CA GLY A 355 -6.61 -4.08 11.79
C GLY A 355 -5.72 -3.24 12.71
N GLU A 356 -5.49 -2.00 12.32
CA GLU A 356 -4.62 -1.06 13.05
C GLU A 356 -5.13 -0.73 14.46
N VAL A 357 -6.44 -0.69 14.65
CA VAL A 357 -7.07 -0.41 15.95
C VAL A 357 -7.99 -1.56 16.37
N GLY A 358 -8.04 -1.84 17.66
CA GLY A 358 -8.86 -2.92 18.22
C GLY A 358 -8.18 -4.29 18.10
N THR A 359 -8.91 -5.30 17.64
CA THR A 359 -8.41 -6.67 17.48
C THR A 359 -7.35 -6.71 16.37
N SER A 360 -6.17 -7.20 16.68
CA SER A 360 -5.12 -7.45 15.67
C SER A 360 -5.50 -8.62 14.76
N ILE A 361 -4.81 -8.72 13.61
CA ILE A 361 -5.02 -9.83 12.66
C ILE A 361 -4.61 -11.17 13.31
N ASP A 362 -3.55 -11.18 14.12
CA ASP A 362 -3.07 -12.39 14.81
C ASP A 362 -4.08 -12.85 15.90
N GLU A 363 -4.57 -11.93 16.73
CA GLU A 363 -5.64 -12.23 17.69
C GLU A 363 -6.91 -12.74 17.01
N PHE A 364 -7.29 -12.13 15.86
CA PHE A 364 -8.44 -12.58 15.10
C PHE A 364 -8.23 -13.99 14.53
N ALA A 365 -7.01 -14.31 14.07
CA ALA A 365 -6.65 -15.63 13.58
C ALA A 365 -6.78 -16.69 14.68
N GLU A 366 -6.30 -16.42 15.90
CA GLU A 366 -6.46 -17.30 17.07
C GLU A 366 -7.93 -17.56 17.38
N LEU A 367 -8.76 -16.51 17.43
CA LEU A 367 -10.22 -16.63 17.67
C LEU A 367 -10.91 -17.47 16.59
N ALA A 368 -10.47 -17.35 15.34
CA ALA A 368 -10.99 -18.10 14.20
C ALA A 368 -10.50 -19.55 14.15
N GLY A 369 -9.40 -19.86 14.85
CA GLY A 369 -8.72 -21.16 14.83
C GLY A 369 -7.90 -21.38 13.57
N THR A 370 -7.21 -20.35 13.09
CA THR A 370 -6.40 -20.36 11.87
C THR A 370 -5.15 -19.50 12.01
N ILE A 371 -4.53 -19.11 10.90
CA ILE A 371 -3.33 -18.28 10.83
C ILE A 371 -3.60 -16.94 10.14
N SER A 372 -2.81 -15.93 10.45
CA SER A 372 -2.95 -14.56 9.92
C SER A 372 -2.92 -14.50 8.39
N TYR A 373 -2.18 -15.39 7.73
CA TYR A 373 -2.18 -15.53 6.26
C TYR A 373 -3.57 -15.80 5.69
N GLU A 374 -4.36 -16.68 6.34
CA GLU A 374 -5.70 -17.00 5.90
C GLU A 374 -6.65 -15.84 6.19
N VAL A 375 -6.51 -15.19 7.36
CA VAL A 375 -7.33 -14.02 7.74
C VAL A 375 -7.22 -12.90 6.71
N LEU A 376 -6.03 -12.58 6.23
CA LEU A 376 -5.83 -11.55 5.19
C LEU A 376 -6.62 -11.87 3.90
N THR A 377 -6.76 -13.14 3.55
CA THR A 377 -7.42 -13.59 2.32
C THR A 377 -8.92 -13.90 2.49
N MET A 378 -9.45 -13.86 3.72
CA MET A 378 -10.86 -14.13 4.01
C MET A 378 -11.84 -13.08 3.47
N PRO A 379 -11.62 -11.75 3.64
CA PRO A 379 -12.56 -10.74 3.15
C PRO A 379 -12.76 -10.85 1.64
N ARG A 380 -14.03 -10.97 1.20
CA ARG A 380 -14.35 -11.22 -0.20
C ARG A 380 -15.75 -10.77 -0.55
N GLY A 381 -16.00 -10.71 -1.86
CA GLY A 381 -17.33 -10.42 -2.41
C GLY A 381 -17.53 -8.94 -2.76
N PRO A 382 -18.56 -8.64 -3.57
CA PRO A 382 -18.75 -7.32 -4.17
C PRO A 382 -19.25 -6.24 -3.18
N ARG A 383 -19.59 -6.64 -1.95
CA ARG A 383 -20.09 -5.71 -0.92
C ARG A 383 -18.98 -5.02 -0.13
N ILE A 384 -17.76 -5.56 -0.19
CA ILE A 384 -16.58 -4.95 0.44
C ILE A 384 -15.86 -4.08 -0.59
N ALA A 385 -15.85 -2.78 -0.35
CA ALA A 385 -15.04 -1.88 -1.17
C ALA A 385 -13.59 -1.89 -0.66
N ARG A 386 -12.63 -1.99 -1.58
CA ARG A 386 -11.23 -1.79 -1.24
C ARG A 386 -10.92 -0.30 -1.31
N VAL A 387 -10.40 0.25 -0.24
CA VAL A 387 -10.07 1.68 -0.09
C VAL A 387 -8.60 1.80 0.23
N PHE A 388 -7.85 2.53 -0.58
CA PHE A 388 -6.43 2.78 -0.36
C PHE A 388 -6.24 4.09 0.39
N ARG A 389 -5.31 4.10 1.34
CA ARG A 389 -4.84 5.31 2.01
C ARG A 389 -3.30 5.33 1.99
N GLY A 390 -2.71 6.51 2.11
CA GLY A 390 -1.26 6.64 2.03
C GLY A 390 -0.72 6.48 0.60
N GLY A 391 0.56 6.13 0.46
CA GLY A 391 1.28 6.02 -0.81
C GLY A 391 1.70 7.38 -1.39
N LYS A 392 2.40 7.37 -2.51
CA LYS A 392 2.70 8.62 -3.23
C LYS A 392 1.41 9.08 -3.92
N PRO A 393 0.89 10.27 -3.60
CA PRO A 393 -0.26 10.80 -4.33
C PRO A 393 0.14 11.07 -5.77
N ASP A 394 -0.77 10.75 -6.68
CA ASP A 394 -0.67 11.20 -8.06
C ASP A 394 -1.24 12.61 -8.17
N PHE A 395 -0.39 13.57 -8.47
CA PHE A 395 -0.80 14.95 -8.68
C PHE A 395 -1.01 15.31 -10.15
N SER A 396 -0.99 14.33 -11.08
CA SER A 396 -1.28 14.58 -12.49
C SER A 396 -2.77 14.85 -12.75
N GLY A 397 -3.66 14.50 -11.81
CA GLY A 397 -5.09 14.74 -11.84
C GLY A 397 -5.63 15.23 -10.50
N ASP A 398 -6.95 15.37 -10.43
CA ASP A 398 -7.64 15.77 -9.20
C ASP A 398 -7.58 14.69 -8.12
N GLY A 399 -7.48 15.11 -6.86
CA GLY A 399 -7.41 14.17 -5.77
C GLY A 399 -7.59 14.78 -4.39
N SER A 400 -7.54 13.92 -3.37
CA SER A 400 -7.57 14.35 -1.97
C SER A 400 -6.79 13.42 -1.07
N ARG A 401 -6.28 13.96 0.05
CA ARG A 401 -5.58 13.18 1.07
C ARG A 401 -5.85 13.71 2.46
N THR A 402 -6.07 12.79 3.41
CA THR A 402 -6.12 13.12 4.84
C THR A 402 -4.72 13.06 5.42
N VAL A 403 -4.32 14.09 6.17
CA VAL A 403 -3.05 14.19 6.89
C VAL A 403 -3.34 14.39 8.37
N ALA A 404 -2.65 13.64 9.23
CA ALA A 404 -2.90 13.63 10.66
C ALA A 404 -1.98 14.59 11.43
N THR A 405 -0.77 14.82 10.94
CA THR A 405 0.28 15.60 11.62
C THR A 405 0.88 16.67 10.71
N ALA A 406 1.63 17.59 11.31
CA ALA A 406 2.41 18.58 10.55
C ALA A 406 3.53 17.91 9.72
N ASP A 407 4.05 16.77 10.15
CA ASP A 407 5.05 16.02 9.41
C ASP A 407 4.44 15.35 8.19
N ASP A 408 3.22 14.78 8.30
CA ASP A 408 2.48 14.26 7.15
C ASP A 408 2.18 15.38 6.13
N MET A 409 1.84 16.57 6.60
CA MET A 409 1.60 17.73 5.73
C MET A 409 2.87 18.14 4.99
N ARG A 410 4.05 18.14 5.65
CA ARG A 410 5.33 18.41 4.98
C ARG A 410 5.66 17.35 3.96
N HIS A 411 5.46 16.09 4.31
CA HIS A 411 5.71 14.97 3.41
C HIS A 411 4.81 15.01 2.17
N LEU A 412 3.51 15.32 2.34
CA LEU A 412 2.61 15.55 1.21
C LEU A 412 3.09 16.70 0.31
N GLY A 413 3.53 17.81 0.91
CA GLY A 413 4.11 18.92 0.18
C GLY A 413 5.38 18.54 -0.58
N GLU A 414 6.26 17.72 0.00
CA GLU A 414 7.48 17.23 -0.64
C GLU A 414 7.17 16.36 -1.86
N GLN A 415 6.19 15.48 -1.74
CA GLN A 415 5.71 14.65 -2.85
C GLN A 415 5.11 15.50 -3.97
N LEU A 416 4.34 16.53 -3.63
CA LEU A 416 3.80 17.50 -4.59
C LEU A 416 4.94 18.25 -5.29
N GLY A 417 5.84 18.87 -4.53
CA GLY A 417 6.95 19.63 -5.09
C GLY A 417 7.86 18.81 -6.00
N ALA A 418 8.03 17.51 -5.71
CA ALA A 418 8.81 16.61 -6.55
C ALA A 418 8.19 16.36 -7.94
N GLN A 419 6.88 16.56 -8.10
CA GLN A 419 6.14 16.31 -9.35
C GLN A 419 5.83 17.60 -10.13
N LEU A 420 5.88 18.79 -9.49
CA LEU A 420 5.61 20.06 -10.17
C LEU A 420 6.69 20.42 -11.19
N GLU A 421 6.24 21.05 -12.28
CA GLU A 421 7.09 21.62 -13.34
C GLU A 421 7.21 23.14 -13.16
N ALA A 422 8.22 23.74 -13.78
CA ALA A 422 8.34 25.17 -13.88
C ALA A 422 7.12 25.77 -14.62
N GLY A 423 6.78 27.00 -14.28
CA GLY A 423 5.58 27.65 -14.80
C GLY A 423 4.26 27.22 -14.12
N THR A 424 4.29 26.34 -13.12
CA THR A 424 3.08 25.94 -12.38
C THR A 424 2.72 26.98 -11.31
N VAL A 425 1.44 27.36 -11.26
CA VAL A 425 0.86 28.20 -10.20
C VAL A 425 0.07 27.31 -9.24
N VAL A 426 0.45 27.28 -7.98
CA VAL A 426 -0.24 26.56 -6.89
C VAL A 426 -0.99 27.57 -6.03
N VAL A 427 -2.32 27.47 -6.03
CA VAL A 427 -3.21 28.31 -5.21
C VAL A 427 -3.53 27.58 -3.93
N LEU A 428 -3.10 28.10 -2.77
CA LEU A 428 -3.36 27.50 -1.46
C LEU A 428 -4.53 28.19 -0.75
N SER A 429 -5.61 27.46 -0.55
CA SER A 429 -6.82 27.88 0.17
C SER A 429 -7.00 27.12 1.47
N GLY A 430 -7.60 27.78 2.48
CA GLY A 430 -7.91 27.15 3.77
C GLY A 430 -7.80 28.14 4.93
N PRO A 431 -8.45 27.85 6.10
CA PRO A 431 -8.49 28.75 7.25
C PRO A 431 -7.11 29.06 7.83
N LEU A 432 -7.02 30.06 8.70
CA LEU A 432 -5.79 30.37 9.43
C LEU A 432 -5.36 29.17 10.26
N GLY A 433 -4.07 28.80 10.20
CA GLY A 433 -3.53 27.61 10.88
C GLY A 433 -3.93 26.28 10.23
N ALA A 434 -4.47 26.24 9.01
CA ALA A 434 -4.78 25.00 8.29
C ALA A 434 -3.53 24.20 7.89
N GLY A 435 -2.36 24.84 7.80
CA GLY A 435 -1.11 24.18 7.41
C GLY A 435 -0.56 24.61 6.04
N LYS A 436 -1.07 25.67 5.42
CA LYS A 436 -0.60 26.17 4.11
C LYS A 436 0.91 26.36 4.06
N THR A 437 1.48 27.09 5.00
CA THR A 437 2.93 27.29 5.09
C THR A 437 3.70 25.97 5.35
N THR A 438 3.11 25.04 6.10
CA THR A 438 3.70 23.70 6.35
C THR A 438 3.75 22.89 5.06
N LEU A 439 2.68 22.91 4.27
CA LEU A 439 2.65 22.27 2.94
C LEU A 439 3.70 22.92 2.02
N THR A 440 3.80 24.28 2.01
CA THR A 440 4.78 25.01 1.20
C THR A 440 6.23 24.68 1.60
N GLN A 441 6.51 24.46 2.89
CA GLN A 441 7.83 23.99 3.34
C GLN A 441 8.19 22.64 2.74
N GLY A 442 7.25 21.70 2.72
CA GLY A 442 7.42 20.42 2.04
C GLY A 442 7.61 20.58 0.53
N LEU A 443 6.74 21.36 -0.11
CA LEU A 443 6.81 21.63 -1.56
C LEU A 443 8.19 22.19 -1.96
N ALA A 444 8.71 23.12 -1.20
CA ALA A 444 10.06 23.66 -1.41
C ALA A 444 11.17 22.61 -1.27
N ALA A 445 11.02 21.65 -0.33
CA ALA A 445 11.93 20.51 -0.20
C ALA A 445 11.87 19.61 -1.43
N GLY A 446 10.67 19.29 -1.93
CA GLY A 446 10.47 18.49 -3.15
C GLY A 446 10.98 19.16 -4.43
N LEU A 447 10.87 20.47 -4.54
CA LEU A 447 11.51 21.25 -5.60
C LEU A 447 13.04 21.29 -5.45
N GLY A 448 13.55 21.04 -4.23
CA GLY A 448 14.98 21.12 -3.94
C GLY A 448 15.53 22.55 -3.89
N VAL A 449 14.69 23.56 -3.61
CA VAL A 449 15.15 24.97 -3.58
C VAL A 449 16.07 25.24 -2.39
N LYS A 450 16.88 26.32 -2.50
CA LYS A 450 17.84 26.70 -1.48
C LYS A 450 17.22 27.68 -0.47
N GLY A 451 17.52 27.47 0.81
CA GLY A 451 17.14 28.35 1.90
C GLY A 451 15.94 27.84 2.72
N ARG A 452 15.62 28.56 3.80
CA ARG A 452 14.53 28.22 4.72
C ARG A 452 13.23 28.90 4.28
N VAL A 453 12.18 28.12 4.09
CA VAL A 453 10.83 28.63 3.76
C VAL A 453 10.11 29.05 5.03
N GLN A 454 9.60 30.29 5.03
CA GLN A 454 8.80 30.89 6.09
C GLN A 454 7.60 31.58 5.46
N SER A 455 6.51 31.75 6.23
CA SER A 455 5.32 32.45 5.76
C SER A 455 5.65 33.86 5.19
N PRO A 456 5.11 34.22 4.04
CA PRO A 456 5.32 35.54 3.43
C PRO A 456 4.43 36.64 4.03
N THR A 457 3.61 36.36 5.05
CA THR A 457 2.62 37.27 5.66
C THR A 457 3.18 38.64 6.00
N PHE A 458 4.46 38.78 6.36
CA PHE A 458 5.09 40.08 6.64
C PHE A 458 5.93 40.62 5.49
N THR A 459 6.27 39.81 4.49
CA THR A 459 7.15 40.21 3.37
C THR A 459 6.43 40.27 2.03
N ILE A 460 5.16 39.91 2.00
CA ILE A 460 4.27 39.80 0.84
C ILE A 460 4.73 38.71 -0.13
N VAL A 461 5.99 38.72 -0.58
CA VAL A 461 6.58 37.79 -1.52
C VAL A 461 7.98 37.38 -1.06
N ARG A 462 8.35 36.11 -1.30
CA ARG A 462 9.69 35.57 -1.09
C ARG A 462 10.12 34.71 -2.27
N THR A 463 11.31 34.99 -2.80
CA THR A 463 11.92 34.17 -3.84
C THR A 463 12.93 33.19 -3.22
N HIS A 464 12.87 31.94 -3.66
CA HIS A 464 13.83 30.89 -3.30
C HIS A 464 14.55 30.39 -4.54
N ARG A 465 15.87 30.45 -4.53
CA ARG A 465 16.70 30.10 -5.68
C ARG A 465 16.63 28.61 -5.99
N ALA A 466 16.65 28.27 -7.26
CA ALA A 466 16.70 26.91 -7.77
C ALA A 466 17.84 26.09 -7.14
N GLY A 467 17.55 24.82 -6.87
CA GLY A 467 18.51 23.82 -6.44
C GLY A 467 18.89 22.88 -7.58
N GLN A 468 18.99 21.59 -7.29
CA GLN A 468 19.44 20.59 -8.27
C GLN A 468 18.49 20.41 -9.48
N ARG A 469 17.17 20.62 -9.27
CA ARG A 469 16.17 20.49 -10.35
C ARG A 469 16.12 21.70 -11.30
N GLY A 470 16.82 22.78 -10.99
CA GLY A 470 16.82 23.99 -11.82
C GLY A 470 15.54 24.84 -11.70
N ILE A 471 14.59 24.46 -10.84
CA ILE A 471 13.30 25.15 -10.65
C ILE A 471 13.36 26.00 -9.38
N GLY A 472 13.02 27.27 -9.48
CA GLY A 472 12.90 28.18 -8.34
C GLY A 472 11.51 28.13 -7.71
N LEU A 473 11.33 28.83 -6.56
CA LEU A 473 10.04 28.98 -5.90
C LEU A 473 9.76 30.45 -5.62
N LEU A 474 8.60 30.93 -6.06
CA LEU A 474 8.06 32.23 -5.69
C LEU A 474 6.91 31.99 -4.71
N HIS A 475 7.11 32.30 -3.44
CA HIS A 475 6.12 32.13 -2.38
C HIS A 475 5.51 33.49 -1.99
N MET A 476 4.19 33.65 -2.16
CA MET A 476 3.51 34.92 -1.94
C MET A 476 2.25 34.81 -1.08
N ASP A 477 1.91 35.91 -0.42
CA ASP A 477 0.59 36.18 0.15
C ASP A 477 -0.15 37.06 -0.84
N ALA A 478 -0.95 36.46 -1.70
CA ALA A 478 -1.55 37.15 -2.85
C ALA A 478 -2.58 38.22 -2.45
N TYR A 479 -3.18 38.08 -1.28
CA TYR A 479 -4.13 39.09 -0.77
C TYR A 479 -3.47 40.44 -0.51
N ARG A 480 -2.25 40.41 0.04
CA ARG A 480 -1.47 41.62 0.35
C ARG A 480 -0.76 42.19 -0.87
N LEU A 481 -0.51 41.37 -1.89
CA LEU A 481 0.14 41.82 -3.12
C LEU A 481 -0.65 42.92 -3.82
N LEU A 482 -1.97 42.85 -3.81
CA LEU A 482 -2.85 43.85 -4.45
C LEU A 482 -3.33 44.94 -3.49
N GLY A 483 -2.73 45.06 -2.29
CA GLY A 483 -3.07 46.13 -1.34
C GLY A 483 -4.44 45.99 -0.67
N ALA A 484 -5.05 44.80 -0.73
CA ALA A 484 -6.31 44.54 -0.05
C ALA A 484 -6.06 44.31 1.45
N ASP A 485 -6.81 45.00 2.32
CA ASP A 485 -6.83 44.69 3.74
C ASP A 485 -7.57 43.39 3.98
N VAL A 486 -7.04 42.57 4.89
CA VAL A 486 -7.53 41.18 5.16
C VAL A 486 -9.00 41.11 5.58
N ASP A 487 -9.57 42.25 6.04
CA ASP A 487 -10.94 42.35 6.51
C ASP A 487 -11.97 42.79 5.44
N GLU A 488 -11.54 43.36 4.32
CA GLU A 488 -12.46 43.93 3.31
C GLU A 488 -12.70 43.01 2.09
N GLY A 489 -11.82 42.02 1.84
CA GLY A 489 -11.94 41.09 0.68
C GLY A 489 -11.73 41.80 -0.66
N ILE A 490 -11.44 41.02 -1.71
CA ILE A 490 -11.50 41.51 -3.09
C ILE A 490 -12.98 41.73 -3.43
N GLU A 491 -13.31 42.92 -3.99
CA GLU A 491 -14.69 43.20 -4.36
C GLU A 491 -15.29 42.10 -5.23
N PRO A 492 -16.47 41.54 -4.90
CA PRO A 492 -17.11 40.50 -5.69
C PRO A 492 -17.30 40.95 -7.14
N GLY A 493 -16.64 40.27 -8.09
CA GLY A 493 -16.74 40.56 -9.52
C GLY A 493 -15.59 41.37 -10.10
N ARG A 494 -14.57 41.76 -9.33
CA ARG A 494 -13.34 42.36 -9.86
C ARG A 494 -12.56 41.30 -10.64
N HIS A 495 -12.32 41.55 -11.91
CA HIS A 495 -11.48 40.69 -12.77
C HIS A 495 -10.05 41.21 -12.71
N ILE A 496 -9.13 40.37 -12.21
CA ILE A 496 -7.71 40.69 -12.15
C ILE A 496 -7.05 40.06 -13.37
N ASP A 497 -6.27 40.85 -14.11
CA ASP A 497 -5.52 40.32 -15.27
C ASP A 497 -4.04 40.02 -14.93
N ARG A 498 -3.36 39.32 -15.87
CA ARG A 498 -1.95 38.94 -15.70
C ARG A 498 -1.04 40.15 -15.47
N ASN A 499 -1.27 41.24 -16.19
CA ASN A 499 -0.40 42.41 -16.14
C ASN A 499 -0.53 43.11 -14.77
N GLU A 500 -1.72 43.16 -14.19
CA GLU A 500 -1.95 43.77 -12.86
C GLU A 500 -1.12 43.01 -11.78
N VAL A 501 -1.01 41.68 -11.86
CA VAL A 501 -0.21 40.91 -10.92
C VAL A 501 1.29 41.10 -11.18
N LEU A 502 1.69 41.16 -12.45
CA LEU A 502 3.10 41.37 -12.81
C LEU A 502 3.55 42.79 -12.41
N ASP A 503 2.75 43.84 -12.65
CA ASP A 503 3.04 45.21 -12.25
C ASP A 503 3.19 45.32 -10.70
N ALA A 504 2.38 44.56 -9.94
CA ALA A 504 2.49 44.49 -8.49
C ALA A 504 3.78 43.82 -8.05
N LEU A 505 4.22 42.76 -8.73
CA LEU A 505 5.51 42.07 -8.47
C LEU A 505 6.70 42.98 -8.80
N GLU A 506 6.68 43.68 -9.94
CA GLU A 506 7.70 44.66 -10.32
C GLU A 506 7.81 45.79 -9.29
N SER A 507 6.68 46.24 -8.74
CA SER A 507 6.66 47.29 -7.69
C SER A 507 7.38 46.87 -6.40
N LEU A 508 7.57 45.56 -6.19
CA LEU A 508 8.28 44.96 -5.08
C LEU A 508 9.75 44.60 -5.43
N ASP A 509 10.23 45.05 -6.59
CA ASP A 509 11.59 44.78 -7.08
C ASP A 509 11.86 43.25 -7.26
N ILE A 510 10.81 42.49 -7.65
CA ILE A 510 10.87 41.06 -7.89
C ILE A 510 10.92 40.83 -9.40
N ASP A 511 12.14 40.61 -9.87
CA ASP A 511 12.44 40.16 -11.23
C ASP A 511 12.50 38.64 -11.25
N ALA A 512 11.32 37.98 -11.41
CA ALA A 512 11.21 36.53 -11.55
C ALA A 512 10.51 36.20 -12.86
N ASP A 513 11.20 35.43 -13.69
CA ASP A 513 10.55 34.81 -14.85
C ASP A 513 9.59 33.73 -14.33
N ILE A 514 8.29 33.97 -14.45
CA ILE A 514 7.22 33.07 -13.95
C ILE A 514 7.35 31.69 -14.60
N ASP A 515 7.83 31.62 -15.83
CA ASP A 515 7.97 30.37 -16.57
C ASP A 515 9.12 29.46 -16.04
N ASP A 516 10.07 30.04 -15.28
CA ASP A 516 11.23 29.33 -14.70
C ASP A 516 11.03 28.90 -13.23
N VAL A 517 9.91 29.30 -12.60
CA VAL A 517 9.64 29.04 -11.20
C VAL A 517 8.30 28.31 -10.99
N VAL A 518 8.13 27.73 -9.82
CA VAL A 518 6.81 27.38 -9.29
C VAL A 518 6.33 28.54 -8.43
N VAL A 519 5.12 29.06 -8.70
CA VAL A 519 4.48 30.07 -7.88
C VAL A 519 3.59 29.38 -6.85
N VAL A 520 3.75 29.70 -5.57
CA VAL A 520 2.85 29.26 -4.49
C VAL A 520 2.21 30.48 -3.86
N ALA A 521 0.90 30.61 -4.02
CA ALA A 521 0.14 31.75 -3.52
C ALA A 521 -0.78 31.31 -2.37
N GLU A 522 -0.49 31.76 -1.16
CA GLU A 522 -1.43 31.68 -0.04
C GLU A 522 -2.52 32.73 -0.27
N TRP A 523 -3.79 32.34 -0.16
CA TRP A 523 -4.97 33.19 -0.40
C TRP A 523 -5.09 33.75 -1.83
N GLY A 524 -4.56 33.00 -2.81
CA GLY A 524 -4.40 33.46 -4.19
C GLY A 524 -5.61 33.28 -5.09
N ARG A 525 -6.71 32.66 -4.62
CA ARG A 525 -7.89 32.36 -5.46
C ARG A 525 -8.53 33.63 -6.04
N GLY A 526 -8.64 33.66 -7.37
CA GLY A 526 -9.14 34.82 -8.12
C GLY A 526 -8.09 35.90 -8.38
N VAL A 527 -6.81 35.68 -7.99
CA VAL A 527 -5.72 36.65 -8.12
C VAL A 527 -4.61 36.14 -9.04
N VAL A 528 -4.09 34.94 -8.81
CA VAL A 528 -2.84 34.48 -9.45
C VAL A 528 -3.06 33.50 -10.60
N GLU A 529 -4.26 33.00 -10.80
CA GLU A 529 -4.58 32.08 -11.88
C GLU A 529 -4.23 32.64 -13.27
N PRO A 530 -4.36 33.95 -13.56
CA PRO A 530 -3.96 34.49 -14.87
C PRO A 530 -2.47 34.43 -15.17
N LEU A 531 -1.61 34.08 -14.18
CA LEU A 531 -0.17 33.99 -14.37
C LEU A 531 0.26 32.80 -15.22
N SER A 532 -0.52 31.73 -15.27
CA SER A 532 -0.17 30.51 -16.01
C SER A 532 -1.40 29.74 -16.48
N ASP A 533 -1.22 28.95 -17.55
CA ASP A 533 -2.20 27.94 -17.99
C ASP A 533 -2.13 26.65 -17.16
N LYS A 534 -1.10 26.49 -16.29
CA LYS A 534 -0.91 25.35 -15.39
C LYS A 534 -1.24 25.77 -13.96
N VAL A 535 -2.50 25.70 -13.58
CA VAL A 535 -2.97 26.10 -12.25
C VAL A 535 -3.40 24.89 -11.44
N LEU A 536 -2.83 24.72 -10.25
CA LEU A 536 -3.20 23.71 -9.27
C LEU A 536 -3.87 24.40 -8.05
N ASP A 537 -5.17 24.24 -7.89
CA ASP A 537 -5.91 24.71 -6.70
C ASP A 537 -5.83 23.65 -5.59
N VAL A 538 -5.26 24.02 -4.45
CA VAL A 538 -5.10 23.14 -3.28
C VAL A 538 -5.89 23.72 -2.11
N GLN A 539 -6.90 22.99 -1.68
CA GLN A 539 -7.73 23.36 -0.54
C GLN A 539 -7.37 22.51 0.69
N ILE A 540 -7.19 23.18 1.83
CA ILE A 540 -6.89 22.51 3.11
C ILE A 540 -8.03 22.76 4.08
N ASP A 541 -8.81 21.71 4.36
CA ASP A 541 -9.92 21.76 5.29
C ASP A 541 -9.56 21.14 6.65
N ARG A 542 -10.04 21.75 7.74
CA ARG A 542 -10.00 21.10 9.05
C ARG A 542 -11.11 20.07 9.13
N GLY A 543 -10.76 18.81 9.40
CA GLY A 543 -11.74 17.75 9.57
C GLY A 543 -12.74 18.14 10.66
N SER A 544 -13.99 18.34 10.28
CA SER A 544 -15.08 18.41 11.23
C SER A 544 -15.41 17.00 11.69
N VAL A 545 -14.86 16.56 12.82
CA VAL A 545 -15.47 15.48 13.59
C VAL A 545 -16.80 16.02 14.11
N SER A 546 -17.90 15.54 13.53
CA SER A 546 -19.24 15.93 13.93
C SER A 546 -19.42 15.60 15.43
N GLY A 547 -19.48 16.62 16.29
CA GLY A 547 -20.01 16.48 17.63
C GLY A 547 -19.18 16.93 18.82
N ALA A 548 -18.00 17.53 18.67
CA ALA A 548 -17.34 18.24 19.77
C ALA A 548 -16.47 19.37 19.23
N ALA A 549 -16.64 20.56 19.79
CA ALA A 549 -15.77 21.71 19.55
C ALA A 549 -14.44 21.49 20.28
N ASP A 550 -13.63 20.54 19.80
CA ASP A 550 -12.25 20.39 20.24
C ASP A 550 -11.34 21.04 19.21
N ALA A 551 -10.78 22.20 19.58
CA ALA A 551 -9.78 22.95 18.82
C ALA A 551 -8.45 22.19 18.66
N ALA A 552 -8.40 20.94 19.02
CA ALA A 552 -7.21 20.08 19.10
C ALA A 552 -7.14 18.99 18.02
N SER A 553 -8.10 18.86 17.08
CA SER A 553 -7.94 17.89 15.99
C SER A 553 -6.86 18.37 15.03
N GLU A 554 -5.72 17.68 14.98
CA GLU A 554 -4.63 17.92 14.03
C GLU A 554 -4.93 17.41 12.62
N ILE A 555 -6.00 16.62 12.44
CA ILE A 555 -6.39 16.01 11.16
C ILE A 555 -6.85 17.07 10.18
N ARG A 556 -6.31 17.01 8.96
CA ARG A 556 -6.66 17.88 7.82
C ARG A 556 -7.00 17.03 6.61
N THR A 557 -7.89 17.53 5.75
CA THR A 557 -8.09 17.00 4.40
C THR A 557 -7.53 18.01 3.41
N VAL A 558 -6.59 17.56 2.59
CA VAL A 558 -5.99 18.33 1.50
C VAL A 558 -6.60 17.82 0.20
N THR A 559 -7.25 18.70 -0.55
CA THR A 559 -7.85 18.38 -1.86
C THR A 559 -7.16 19.23 -2.93
N TRP A 560 -6.89 18.67 -4.09
CA TRP A 560 -6.27 19.39 -5.20
C TRP A 560 -7.01 19.15 -6.51
N HIS A 561 -7.06 20.20 -7.34
CA HIS A 561 -7.72 20.23 -8.64
C HIS A 561 -6.87 21.01 -9.63
N TRP A 562 -6.74 20.46 -10.86
CA TRP A 562 -6.13 21.21 -11.96
C TRP A 562 -7.18 22.08 -12.63
N GLY A 563 -6.87 23.40 -12.83
CA GLY A 563 -7.71 24.38 -13.49
C GLY A 563 -7.59 24.38 -15.01
#